data_fcbaaa76149c67892d3cbae9077d0b4d
#
_entry.id   fcbaaa76149c67892d3cbae9077d0b4d
#
_cell.length_a   1.000
_cell.length_b   1.000
_cell.length_c   1.000
_cell.angle_alpha   90.00
_cell.angle_beta   90.00
_cell.angle_gamma   90.00
#
_symmetry.space_group_name_H-M   'P 1'
#
loop_
_entity.id
_entity.type
_entity.pdbx_description
1 polymer ?
#
loop_
_entity_poly.entity_id
_entity_poly.type
_entity_poly.pdbx_seq_one_letter_code
_entity_poly.pdbx_strand_id
1 'polypeptide(L)'
;MEVKQGDYISIVGENGCGKSTLLKLILKLLKIQKGEIIINAKKIGYLPQKKENLNDFPITLFELLNSYRKILKIRENDCALKALERVNLTEYKNSLVGELSGGQLQKLYITRALIGDPDLLILDEPSTGIDVQGQKEIYSFVKDLNVKKGLTVISVDHNLDAAIFNSTKIFHIKNGEGHLCNPQQYTSEFFNPNFVQFKPKGEK
;
A
#
# COMPACT_ATOMS: atom_id res chain seq x y z
N MET A 1 3.54 -15.42 8.32
CA MET A 1 2.70 -14.22 8.53
C MET A 1 1.26 -14.57 8.18
N GLU A 2 0.31 -14.26 9.05
CA GLU A 2 -1.12 -14.40 8.80
C GLU A 2 -1.77 -13.02 8.71
N VAL A 3 -2.56 -12.77 7.66
CA VAL A 3 -3.28 -11.52 7.39
C VAL A 3 -4.77 -11.82 7.42
N LYS A 4 -5.51 -11.16 8.31
CA LYS A 4 -6.96 -11.28 8.40
C LYS A 4 -7.64 -10.16 7.60
N GLN A 5 -8.88 -10.41 7.20
CA GLN A 5 -9.68 -9.36 6.56
C GLN A 5 -9.80 -8.14 7.47
N GLY A 6 -9.58 -6.96 6.92
CA GLY A 6 -9.58 -5.70 7.66
C GLY A 6 -8.26 -5.38 8.40
N ASP A 7 -7.25 -6.26 8.36
CA ASP A 7 -5.93 -5.89 8.87
C ASP A 7 -5.30 -4.77 8.01
N TYR A 8 -4.59 -3.85 8.67
CA TYR A 8 -3.63 -2.98 8.02
C TYR A 8 -2.23 -3.38 8.49
N ILE A 9 -1.44 -3.99 7.61
CA ILE A 9 -0.10 -4.48 7.93
C ILE A 9 0.94 -3.59 7.26
N SER A 10 1.82 -2.98 8.06
CA SER A 10 3.02 -2.32 7.55
C SER A 10 4.20 -3.28 7.59
N ILE A 11 4.85 -3.47 6.43
CA ILE A 11 6.09 -4.23 6.29
C ILE A 11 7.24 -3.25 6.43
N VAL A 12 8.07 -3.45 7.45
CA VAL A 12 9.22 -2.59 7.76
C VAL A 12 10.51 -3.41 7.82
N GLY A 13 11.64 -2.74 7.67
CA GLY A 13 12.98 -3.36 7.72
C GLY A 13 13.98 -2.58 6.88
N GLU A 14 15.25 -2.91 7.00
CA GLU A 14 16.35 -2.26 6.29
C GLU A 14 16.23 -2.36 4.77
N ASN A 15 16.94 -1.49 4.05
CA ASN A 15 17.00 -1.59 2.59
C ASN A 15 17.64 -2.92 2.17
N GLY A 16 17.05 -3.56 1.18
CA GLY A 16 17.54 -4.86 0.69
C GLY A 16 17.12 -6.08 1.51
N CYS A 17 16.40 -5.95 2.64
CA CYS A 17 15.98 -7.09 3.47
C CYS A 17 14.87 -7.97 2.83
N GLY A 18 14.36 -7.62 1.65
CA GLY A 18 13.41 -8.46 0.92
C GLY A 18 11.96 -7.98 0.94
N LYS A 19 11.63 -6.77 1.42
CA LYS A 19 10.25 -6.24 1.46
C LYS A 19 9.54 -6.29 0.12
N SER A 20 10.13 -5.69 -0.91
CA SER A 20 9.54 -5.69 -2.27
C SER A 20 9.55 -7.07 -2.91
N THR A 21 10.50 -7.95 -2.53
CA THR A 21 10.49 -9.35 -2.95
C THR A 21 9.29 -10.09 -2.37
N LEU A 22 8.98 -9.88 -1.09
CA LEU A 22 7.79 -10.44 -0.45
C LEU A 22 6.51 -9.96 -1.15
N LEU A 23 6.40 -8.67 -1.47
CA LEU A 23 5.24 -8.17 -2.22
C LEU A 23 5.11 -8.84 -3.59
N LYS A 24 6.22 -8.98 -4.32
CA LYS A 24 6.22 -9.65 -5.63
C LYS A 24 5.82 -11.13 -5.55
N LEU A 25 6.18 -11.82 -4.46
CA LEU A 25 5.74 -13.19 -4.18
C LEU A 25 4.23 -13.24 -3.88
N ILE A 26 3.71 -12.31 -3.06
CA ILE A 26 2.28 -12.19 -2.78
C ILE A 26 1.50 -11.90 -4.08
N LEU A 27 2.01 -11.02 -4.92
CA LEU A 27 1.42 -10.68 -6.23
C LEU A 27 1.58 -11.78 -7.29
N LYS A 28 2.26 -12.89 -6.96
CA LYS A 28 2.59 -13.99 -7.89
C LYS A 28 3.44 -13.54 -9.10
N LEU A 29 4.17 -12.43 -8.95
CA LEU A 29 5.12 -11.93 -9.95
C LEU A 29 6.46 -12.66 -9.88
N LEU A 30 6.73 -13.37 -8.79
CA LEU A 30 7.87 -14.26 -8.58
C LEU A 30 7.38 -15.64 -8.16
N LYS A 31 8.15 -16.67 -8.53
CA LYS A 31 7.89 -18.06 -8.09
C LYS A 31 8.47 -18.28 -6.71
N ILE A 32 7.70 -18.97 -5.85
CA ILE A 32 8.12 -19.40 -4.52
C ILE A 32 9.09 -20.57 -4.70
N GLN A 33 10.25 -20.53 -4.03
CA GLN A 33 11.23 -21.61 -4.07
C GLN A 33 10.97 -22.66 -2.99
N LYS A 34 10.55 -22.23 -1.79
CA LYS A 34 10.20 -23.09 -0.63
C LYS A 34 9.04 -22.47 0.13
N GLY A 35 8.21 -23.31 0.75
CA GLY A 35 7.02 -22.87 1.49
C GLY A 35 5.82 -22.61 0.57
N GLU A 36 4.82 -21.93 1.09
CA GLU A 36 3.59 -21.59 0.36
C GLU A 36 3.06 -20.21 0.75
N ILE A 37 2.33 -19.60 -0.15
CA ILE A 37 1.55 -18.37 0.10
C ILE A 37 0.12 -18.65 -0.34
N ILE A 38 -0.80 -18.62 0.62
CA ILE A 38 -2.24 -18.78 0.38
C ILE A 38 -2.89 -17.41 0.39
N ILE A 39 -3.60 -17.07 -0.68
CA ILE A 39 -4.27 -15.78 -0.85
C ILE A 39 -5.73 -16.05 -1.16
N ASN A 40 -6.61 -15.64 -0.24
CA ASN A 40 -8.05 -15.78 -0.37
C ASN A 40 -8.73 -14.52 -0.94
N ALA A 41 -7.98 -13.42 -1.12
CA ALA A 41 -8.49 -12.21 -1.76
C ALA A 41 -8.83 -12.48 -3.24
N LYS A 42 -10.06 -12.13 -3.64
CA LYS A 42 -10.54 -12.30 -5.02
C LYS A 42 -9.98 -11.23 -5.95
N LYS A 43 -9.80 -10.02 -5.43
CA LYS A 43 -9.30 -8.87 -6.17
C LYS A 43 -8.20 -8.17 -5.37
N ILE A 44 -7.09 -7.90 -6.01
CA ILE A 44 -5.94 -7.22 -5.43
C ILE A 44 -5.72 -5.90 -6.17
N GLY A 45 -5.73 -4.79 -5.43
CA GLY A 45 -5.24 -3.50 -5.89
C GLY A 45 -3.75 -3.38 -5.58
N TYR A 46 -2.97 -2.86 -6.52
CA TYR A 46 -1.53 -2.72 -6.33
C TYR A 46 -1.02 -1.35 -6.77
N LEU A 47 -0.28 -0.71 -5.87
CA LEU A 47 0.52 0.48 -6.15
C LEU A 47 2.00 0.11 -6.13
N PRO A 48 2.71 0.09 -7.27
CA PRO A 48 4.14 -0.20 -7.33
C PRO A 48 4.98 0.99 -6.88
N GLN A 49 6.20 0.71 -6.38
CA GLN A 49 7.20 1.72 -6.02
C GLN A 49 7.60 2.58 -7.22
N LYS A 50 7.95 1.95 -8.34
CA LYS A 50 8.19 2.65 -9.62
C LYS A 50 6.87 2.89 -10.32
N LYS A 51 6.54 4.15 -10.48
CA LYS A 51 5.35 4.57 -11.21
C LYS A 51 5.72 4.88 -12.66
N GLU A 52 4.78 4.67 -13.55
CA GLU A 52 4.89 5.14 -14.93
C GLU A 52 5.04 6.67 -14.92
N ASN A 53 6.00 7.19 -15.68
CA ASN A 53 6.08 8.63 -15.88
C ASN A 53 5.01 9.04 -16.89
N LEU A 54 3.89 9.52 -16.39
CA LEU A 54 2.76 10.00 -17.21
C LEU A 54 2.81 11.51 -17.45
N ASN A 55 3.87 12.20 -16.99
CA ASN A 55 3.95 13.66 -17.08
C ASN A 55 3.93 14.15 -18.54
N ASP A 56 4.55 13.40 -19.44
CA ASP A 56 4.62 13.76 -20.86
C ASP A 56 3.47 13.19 -21.70
N PHE A 57 2.58 12.41 -21.06
CA PHE A 57 1.46 11.80 -21.76
C PHE A 57 0.19 12.66 -21.59
N PRO A 58 -0.42 13.15 -22.69
CA PRO A 58 -1.56 14.03 -22.62
C PRO A 58 -2.85 13.27 -22.29
N ILE A 59 -2.92 12.74 -21.07
CA ILE A 59 -4.09 12.03 -20.55
C ILE A 59 -4.66 12.77 -19.34
N THR A 60 -5.98 12.92 -19.30
CA THR A 60 -6.68 13.47 -18.15
C THR A 60 -6.86 12.45 -17.03
N LEU A 61 -7.14 12.93 -15.82
CA LEU A 61 -7.42 12.06 -14.68
C LEU A 61 -8.58 11.12 -14.97
N PHE A 62 -9.65 11.67 -15.55
CA PHE A 62 -10.83 10.88 -15.89
C PHE A 62 -10.52 9.81 -16.94
N GLU A 63 -9.81 10.17 -18.00
CA GLU A 63 -9.44 9.21 -19.06
C GLU A 63 -8.56 8.09 -18.53
N LEU A 64 -7.59 8.40 -17.66
CA LEU A 64 -6.74 7.40 -17.03
C LEU A 64 -7.58 6.39 -16.25
N LEU A 65 -8.42 6.85 -15.33
CA LEU A 65 -9.24 5.96 -14.50
C LEU A 65 -10.27 5.20 -15.33
N ASN A 66 -10.88 5.84 -16.32
CA ASN A 66 -11.84 5.20 -17.21
C ASN A 66 -11.20 4.15 -18.11
N SER A 67 -9.94 4.32 -18.50
CA SER A 67 -9.18 3.30 -19.23
C SER A 67 -8.96 2.06 -18.37
N TYR A 68 -8.60 2.22 -17.09
CA TYR A 68 -8.50 1.11 -16.15
C TYR A 68 -9.85 0.42 -15.92
N ARG A 69 -10.94 1.17 -15.77
CA ARG A 69 -12.28 0.62 -15.72
C ARG A 69 -12.58 -0.30 -16.91
N LYS A 70 -12.23 0.16 -18.12
CA LYS A 70 -12.44 -0.63 -19.35
C LYS A 70 -11.59 -1.91 -19.38
N ILE A 71 -10.30 -1.81 -18.99
CA ILE A 71 -9.38 -2.97 -18.91
C ILE A 71 -9.93 -4.02 -17.95
N LEU A 72 -10.46 -3.58 -16.78
CA LEU A 72 -11.07 -4.46 -15.78
C LEU A 72 -12.50 -4.90 -16.15
N LYS A 73 -13.02 -4.49 -17.32
CA LYS A 73 -14.37 -4.81 -17.82
C LYS A 73 -15.49 -4.45 -16.85
N ILE A 74 -15.31 -3.36 -16.07
CA ILE A 74 -16.31 -2.86 -15.14
C ILE A 74 -17.40 -2.15 -15.92
N ARG A 75 -18.66 -2.58 -15.75
CA ARG A 75 -19.82 -2.07 -16.49
C ARG A 75 -20.31 -0.70 -16.03
N GLU A 76 -20.08 -0.34 -14.77
CA GLU A 76 -20.48 0.97 -14.21
C GLU A 76 -19.72 2.10 -14.88
N ASN A 77 -20.43 2.95 -15.62
CA ASN A 77 -19.82 4.07 -16.38
C ASN A 77 -19.35 5.21 -15.47
N ASP A 78 -19.92 5.37 -14.30
CA ASP A 78 -19.60 6.40 -13.31
C ASP A 78 -18.51 6.00 -12.32
N CYS A 79 -17.97 4.79 -12.42
CA CYS A 79 -16.93 4.25 -11.54
C CYS A 79 -15.72 5.19 -11.42
N ALA A 80 -15.25 5.77 -12.54
CA ALA A 80 -14.13 6.70 -12.55
C ALA A 80 -14.45 8.02 -11.81
N LEU A 81 -15.66 8.57 -11.99
CA LEU A 81 -16.10 9.78 -11.29
C LEU A 81 -16.24 9.53 -9.78
N LYS A 82 -16.92 8.48 -9.38
CA LYS A 82 -17.03 8.06 -7.97
C LYS A 82 -15.65 7.84 -7.32
N ALA A 83 -14.70 7.31 -8.09
CA ALA A 83 -13.33 7.13 -7.61
C ALA A 83 -12.63 8.48 -7.36
N LEU A 84 -12.79 9.47 -8.24
CA LEU A 84 -12.26 10.83 -8.05
C LEU A 84 -12.93 11.57 -6.88
N GLU A 85 -14.24 11.39 -6.68
CA GLU A 85 -14.96 11.96 -5.53
C GLU A 85 -14.40 11.46 -4.19
N ARG A 86 -14.07 10.18 -4.09
CA ARG A 86 -13.51 9.57 -2.87
C ARG A 86 -12.18 10.17 -2.42
N VAL A 87 -11.43 10.79 -3.32
CA VAL A 87 -10.11 11.40 -3.06
C VAL A 87 -10.10 12.92 -3.19
N ASN A 88 -11.29 13.53 -3.35
CA ASN A 88 -11.46 14.97 -3.55
C ASN A 88 -10.67 15.51 -4.77
N LEU A 89 -10.68 14.75 -5.87
CA LEU A 89 -10.05 15.14 -7.14
C LEU A 89 -11.05 15.38 -8.27
N THR A 90 -12.34 15.50 -7.98
CA THR A 90 -13.40 15.69 -8.99
C THR A 90 -13.20 16.95 -9.81
N GLU A 91 -12.74 18.04 -9.18
CA GLU A 91 -12.49 19.32 -9.86
C GLU A 91 -11.38 19.19 -10.91
N TYR A 92 -10.43 18.28 -10.69
CA TYR A 92 -9.28 18.02 -11.57
C TYR A 92 -9.57 16.97 -12.64
N LYS A 93 -10.80 16.48 -12.78
CA LYS A 93 -11.13 15.37 -13.69
C LYS A 93 -10.65 15.58 -15.14
N ASN A 94 -10.67 16.82 -15.61
CA ASN A 94 -10.25 17.22 -16.97
C ASN A 94 -8.81 17.76 -17.02
N SER A 95 -8.12 17.89 -15.89
CA SER A 95 -6.72 18.30 -15.85
C SER A 95 -5.84 17.16 -16.37
N LEU A 96 -4.72 17.50 -16.98
CA LEU A 96 -3.71 16.50 -17.36
C LEU A 96 -3.05 15.91 -16.12
N VAL A 97 -2.69 14.63 -16.19
CA VAL A 97 -2.02 13.95 -15.09
C VAL A 97 -0.68 14.63 -14.73
N GLY A 98 0.03 15.16 -15.74
CA GLY A 98 1.28 15.89 -15.56
C GLY A 98 1.17 17.24 -14.84
N GLU A 99 -0.04 17.80 -14.70
CA GLU A 99 -0.28 19.08 -14.01
C GLU A 99 -0.52 18.91 -12.51
N LEU A 100 -0.61 17.67 -12.01
CA LEU A 100 -0.90 17.38 -10.62
C LEU A 100 0.31 17.60 -9.71
N SER A 101 0.05 18.09 -8.49
CA SER A 101 1.04 18.03 -7.42
C SER A 101 1.41 16.58 -7.09
N GLY A 102 2.59 16.35 -6.49
CA GLY A 102 3.02 15.01 -6.11
C GLY A 102 2.00 14.27 -5.23
N GLY A 103 1.38 14.97 -4.27
CA GLY A 103 0.33 14.39 -3.41
C GLY A 103 -0.95 14.05 -4.17
N GLN A 104 -1.39 14.90 -5.08
CA GLN A 104 -2.56 14.64 -5.94
C GLN A 104 -2.30 13.46 -6.88
N LEU A 105 -1.12 13.42 -7.49
CA LEU A 105 -0.70 12.32 -8.36
C LEU A 105 -0.68 10.99 -7.59
N GLN A 106 -0.18 11.00 -6.36
CA GLN A 106 -0.17 9.82 -5.52
C GLN A 106 -1.58 9.35 -5.16
N LYS A 107 -2.47 10.27 -4.78
CA LYS A 107 -3.89 9.94 -4.54
C LYS A 107 -4.53 9.34 -5.79
N LEU A 108 -4.22 9.87 -6.98
CA LEU A 108 -4.69 9.33 -8.25
C LEU A 108 -4.20 7.88 -8.48
N TYR A 109 -2.92 7.58 -8.23
CA TYR A 109 -2.39 6.22 -8.38
C TYR A 109 -3.00 5.24 -7.37
N ILE A 110 -3.22 5.65 -6.12
CA ILE A 110 -3.93 4.82 -5.14
C ILE A 110 -5.39 4.61 -5.60
N THR A 111 -6.05 5.67 -6.08
CA THR A 111 -7.41 5.59 -6.63
C THR A 111 -7.50 4.61 -7.79
N ARG A 112 -6.51 4.61 -8.69
CA ARG A 112 -6.38 3.64 -9.76
C ARG A 112 -6.31 2.20 -9.23
N ALA A 113 -5.52 1.97 -8.18
CA ALA A 113 -5.41 0.64 -7.55
C ALA A 113 -6.71 0.19 -6.87
N LEU A 114 -7.58 1.13 -6.49
CA LEU A 114 -8.88 0.87 -5.87
C LEU A 114 -10.02 0.66 -6.88
N ILE A 115 -9.80 0.92 -8.18
CA ILE A 115 -10.80 0.65 -9.21
C ILE A 115 -11.10 -0.84 -9.24
N GLY A 116 -12.39 -1.18 -9.20
CA GLY A 116 -12.85 -2.56 -9.15
C GLY A 116 -13.11 -3.10 -7.75
N ASP A 117 -13.02 -2.24 -6.74
CA ASP A 117 -13.25 -2.56 -5.31
C ASP A 117 -12.48 -3.81 -4.88
N PRO A 118 -11.15 -3.69 -4.69
CA PRO A 118 -10.31 -4.81 -4.27
C PRO A 118 -10.59 -5.21 -2.81
N ASP A 119 -10.39 -6.50 -2.50
CA ASP A 119 -10.46 -7.03 -1.12
C ASP A 119 -9.14 -6.78 -0.37
N LEU A 120 -8.03 -6.66 -1.10
CA LEU A 120 -6.69 -6.43 -0.61
C LEU A 120 -6.03 -5.31 -1.42
N LEU A 121 -5.52 -4.31 -0.72
CA LEU A 121 -4.70 -3.23 -1.29
C LEU A 121 -3.25 -3.42 -0.88
N ILE A 122 -2.36 -3.50 -1.87
CA ILE A 122 -0.91 -3.60 -1.66
C ILE A 122 -0.28 -2.29 -2.10
N LEU A 123 0.49 -1.68 -1.21
CA LEU A 123 1.17 -0.41 -1.41
C LEU A 123 2.69 -0.60 -1.24
N ASP A 124 3.46 -0.31 -2.29
CA ASP A 124 4.92 -0.36 -2.23
C ASP A 124 5.46 1.08 -2.13
N GLU A 125 5.79 1.51 -0.91
CA GLU A 125 6.28 2.85 -0.55
C GLU A 125 5.34 3.99 -1.01
N PRO A 126 4.10 4.06 -0.51
CA PRO A 126 3.09 4.98 -1.01
C PRO A 126 3.39 6.46 -0.78
N SER A 127 4.31 6.79 0.12
CA SER A 127 4.63 8.17 0.50
C SER A 127 5.98 8.69 -0.04
N THR A 128 6.70 7.87 -0.82
CA THR A 128 8.01 8.26 -1.34
C THR A 128 7.92 9.42 -2.32
N GLY A 129 8.76 10.45 -2.11
CA GLY A 129 8.83 11.64 -2.97
C GLY A 129 7.73 12.67 -2.73
N ILE A 130 7.04 12.61 -1.59
CA ILE A 130 5.95 13.51 -1.23
C ILE A 130 6.33 14.26 0.04
N ASP A 131 5.91 15.52 0.15
CA ASP A 131 6.11 16.33 1.35
C ASP A 131 5.36 15.76 2.57
N VAL A 132 5.72 16.22 3.76
CA VAL A 132 5.21 15.71 5.04
C VAL A 132 3.67 15.83 5.13
N GLN A 133 3.11 16.91 4.61
CA GLN A 133 1.66 17.13 4.64
C GLN A 133 0.95 16.14 3.72
N GLY A 134 1.41 15.98 2.50
CA GLY A 134 0.87 15.01 1.54
C GLY A 134 1.00 13.58 2.03
N GLN A 135 2.10 13.22 2.70
CA GLN A 135 2.25 11.90 3.34
C GLN A 135 1.15 11.65 4.37
N LYS A 136 0.89 12.61 5.27
CA LYS A 136 -0.18 12.49 6.28
C LYS A 136 -1.55 12.28 5.63
N GLU A 137 -1.84 13.03 4.57
CA GLU A 137 -3.10 12.91 3.84
C GLU A 137 -3.26 11.53 3.20
N ILE A 138 -2.20 10.98 2.61
CA ILE A 138 -2.22 9.65 2.00
C ILE A 138 -2.46 8.58 3.06
N TYR A 139 -1.72 8.59 4.15
CA TYR A 139 -1.91 7.62 5.22
C TYR A 139 -3.29 7.72 5.87
N SER A 140 -3.80 8.94 6.10
CA SER A 140 -5.15 9.16 6.61
C SER A 140 -6.20 8.60 5.66
N PHE A 141 -6.06 8.86 4.35
CA PHE A 141 -6.95 8.33 3.33
C PHE A 141 -6.96 6.79 3.31
N VAL A 142 -5.80 6.15 3.31
CA VAL A 142 -5.70 4.68 3.32
C VAL A 142 -6.27 4.09 4.62
N LYS A 143 -5.99 4.73 5.77
CA LYS A 143 -6.56 4.33 7.07
C LYS A 143 -8.07 4.44 7.09
N ASP A 144 -8.64 5.50 6.53
CA ASP A 144 -10.08 5.66 6.39
C ASP A 144 -10.72 4.54 5.55
N LEU A 145 -10.08 4.13 4.48
CA LEU A 145 -10.55 2.98 3.68
C LEU A 145 -10.49 1.68 4.48
N ASN A 146 -9.42 1.46 5.23
CA ASN A 146 -9.30 0.28 6.09
C ASN A 146 -10.39 0.26 7.17
N VAL A 147 -10.51 1.35 7.95
CA VAL A 147 -11.45 1.39 9.10
C VAL A 147 -12.91 1.43 8.66
N LYS A 148 -13.25 2.30 7.68
CA LYS A 148 -14.65 2.54 7.29
C LYS A 148 -15.20 1.50 6.32
N LYS A 149 -14.34 0.86 5.51
CA LYS A 149 -14.74 -0.12 4.48
C LYS A 149 -14.27 -1.54 4.76
N GLY A 150 -13.49 -1.76 5.82
CA GLY A 150 -12.90 -3.07 6.12
C GLY A 150 -11.89 -3.55 5.06
N LEU A 151 -11.31 -2.62 4.28
CA LEU A 151 -10.31 -2.94 3.27
C LEU A 151 -9.06 -3.51 3.94
N THR A 152 -8.61 -4.66 3.50
CA THR A 152 -7.31 -5.22 3.96
C THR A 152 -6.18 -4.48 3.26
N VAL A 153 -5.17 -4.05 4.02
CA VAL A 153 -4.03 -3.29 3.48
C VAL A 153 -2.72 -3.95 3.86
N ILE A 154 -1.81 -4.08 2.89
CA ILE A 154 -0.41 -4.41 3.11
C ILE A 154 0.41 -3.26 2.51
N SER A 155 1.17 -2.55 3.34
CA SER A 155 2.02 -1.43 2.92
C SER A 155 3.48 -1.72 3.24
N VAL A 156 4.38 -1.46 2.31
CA VAL A 156 5.81 -1.35 2.60
C VAL A 156 6.10 0.10 2.93
N ASP A 157 6.62 0.32 4.13
CA ASP A 157 6.87 1.67 4.64
C ASP A 157 8.33 1.83 5.11
N HIS A 158 8.93 2.97 4.76
CA HIS A 158 10.22 3.42 5.33
C HIS A 158 10.03 4.36 6.51
N ASN A 159 8.86 4.99 6.62
CA ASN A 159 8.52 5.86 7.73
C ASN A 159 7.92 5.02 8.87
N LEU A 160 8.74 4.76 9.89
CA LEU A 160 8.34 3.93 11.03
C LEU A 160 7.22 4.57 11.86
N ASP A 161 7.22 5.91 12.02
CA ASP A 161 6.16 6.59 12.75
C ASP A 161 4.81 6.43 12.04
N ALA A 162 4.81 6.55 10.72
CA ALA A 162 3.62 6.31 9.92
C ALA A 162 3.15 4.85 10.00
N ALA A 163 4.08 3.88 9.98
CA ALA A 163 3.77 2.46 10.13
C ALA A 163 3.14 2.18 11.52
N ILE A 164 3.73 2.71 12.60
CA ILE A 164 3.24 2.53 13.97
C ILE A 164 1.85 3.15 14.15
N PHE A 165 1.64 4.36 13.60
CA PHE A 165 0.38 5.09 13.81
C PHE A 165 -0.80 4.57 13.00
N ASN A 166 -0.55 4.04 11.79
CA ASN A 166 -1.61 3.70 10.86
C ASN A 166 -1.94 2.21 10.80
N SER A 167 -1.01 1.32 11.11
CA SER A 167 -1.24 -0.11 10.96
C SER A 167 -1.85 -0.77 12.20
N THR A 168 -2.55 -1.87 12.00
CA THR A 168 -3.02 -2.77 13.06
C THR A 168 -1.95 -3.75 13.49
N LYS A 169 -1.03 -4.08 12.57
CA LYS A 169 0.12 -4.97 12.78
C LYS A 169 1.33 -4.48 12.01
N ILE A 170 2.51 -4.78 12.53
CA ILE A 170 3.79 -4.52 11.88
C ILE A 170 4.47 -5.85 11.59
N PHE A 171 4.89 -6.04 10.33
CA PHE A 171 5.71 -7.17 9.93
C PHE A 171 7.14 -6.68 9.70
N HIS A 172 8.00 -6.92 10.69
CA HIS A 172 9.42 -6.55 10.62
C HIS A 172 10.25 -7.64 9.97
N ILE A 173 10.99 -7.29 8.92
CA ILE A 173 11.92 -8.20 8.25
C ILE A 173 13.35 -7.79 8.62
N LYS A 174 14.10 -8.72 9.21
CA LYS A 174 15.50 -8.55 9.57
C LYS A 174 16.27 -9.86 9.34
N ASN A 175 17.42 -9.79 8.68
CA ASN A 175 18.30 -10.93 8.41
C ASN A 175 17.59 -12.16 7.77
N GLY A 176 16.63 -11.93 6.90
CA GLY A 176 15.86 -12.98 6.23
C GLY A 176 14.73 -13.60 7.08
N GLU A 177 14.56 -13.13 8.31
CA GLU A 177 13.48 -13.56 9.20
C GLU A 177 12.41 -12.48 9.30
N GLY A 178 11.14 -12.89 9.48
CA GLY A 178 10.01 -11.99 9.60
C GLY A 178 9.30 -12.14 10.94
N HIS A 179 9.12 -11.05 11.66
CA HIS A 179 8.38 -10.99 12.92
C HIS A 179 7.11 -10.16 12.78
N LEU A 180 5.97 -10.72 13.19
CA LEU A 180 4.67 -10.03 13.18
C LEU A 180 4.27 -9.69 14.61
N CYS A 181 4.04 -8.39 14.87
CA CYS A 181 3.63 -7.89 16.18
C CYS A 181 2.61 -6.74 16.04
N ASN A 182 2.04 -6.31 17.14
CA ASN A 182 1.26 -5.07 17.16
C ASN A 182 2.18 -3.84 17.29
N PRO A 183 1.69 -2.62 16.97
CA PRO A 183 2.52 -1.41 17.02
C PRO A 183 3.10 -1.10 18.41
N GLN A 184 2.37 -1.39 19.50
CA GLN A 184 2.86 -1.14 20.87
C GLN A 184 4.03 -2.11 21.18
N GLN A 185 3.88 -3.37 20.83
CA GLN A 185 4.94 -4.36 21.01
C GLN A 185 6.16 -3.99 20.17
N TYR A 186 5.97 -3.59 18.90
CA TYR A 186 7.06 -3.13 18.04
C TYR A 186 7.82 -1.95 18.67
N THR A 187 7.10 -0.96 19.20
CA THR A 187 7.71 0.20 19.85
C THR A 187 8.50 -0.21 21.10
N SER A 188 7.98 -1.11 21.92
CA SER A 188 8.68 -1.58 23.12
C SER A 188 9.94 -2.40 22.80
N GLU A 189 9.89 -3.20 21.74
CA GLU A 189 11.00 -4.07 21.34
C GLU A 189 12.12 -3.35 20.60
N PHE A 190 11.81 -2.37 19.77
CA PHE A 190 12.78 -1.74 18.85
C PHE A 190 13.15 -0.31 19.18
N PHE A 191 12.33 0.41 19.98
CA PHE A 191 12.62 1.78 20.39
C PHE A 191 13.00 1.92 21.88
N ASN A 192 12.90 0.84 22.68
CA ASN A 192 13.35 0.85 24.05
C ASN A 192 14.86 0.54 24.09
N PRO A 193 15.75 1.47 24.53
CA PRO A 193 17.20 1.25 24.55
C PRO A 193 17.66 0.09 25.44
N ASN A 194 16.79 -0.46 26.28
CA ASN A 194 17.07 -1.61 27.16
C ASN A 194 16.63 -2.95 26.56
N PHE A 195 16.11 -3.00 25.36
CA PHE A 195 15.67 -4.26 24.76
C PHE A 195 16.83 -4.97 24.04
N VAL A 196 17.29 -6.05 24.63
CA VAL A 196 18.33 -6.94 24.12
C VAL A 196 17.75 -7.79 23.00
N GLN A 197 18.38 -7.69 21.82
CA GLN A 197 18.46 -8.65 20.71
C GLN A 197 17.41 -9.76 20.63
N PHE A 198 16.73 -9.76 19.48
CA PHE A 198 15.98 -10.88 18.93
C PHE A 198 16.75 -12.21 19.14
N LYS A 199 16.26 -13.07 20.01
CA LYS A 199 16.71 -14.48 20.06
C LYS A 199 15.83 -15.25 19.08
N PRO A 200 16.39 -15.89 18.04
CA PRO A 200 15.64 -16.80 17.19
C PRO A 200 15.08 -17.93 18.06
N LYS A 201 13.77 -18.22 17.92
CA LYS A 201 13.19 -19.43 18.51
C LYS A 201 13.74 -20.64 17.76
N GLY A 202 14.69 -21.32 18.33
CA GLY A 202 15.14 -22.62 17.84
C GLY A 202 16.62 -22.85 17.89
N GLU A 203 17.24 -22.76 19.06
CA GLU A 203 18.42 -23.60 19.39
C GLU A 203 18.18 -24.19 20.78
N LYS A 204 17.85 -25.49 20.78
CA LYS A 204 18.21 -26.44 21.79
C LYS A 204 19.30 -27.28 21.22
#